data_0e06af22440b7ac23d471f69af5c523e
#
_entry.id   0e06af22440b7ac23d471f69af5c523e
#
_cell.length_a   1.000
_cell.length_b   1.000
_cell.length_c   1.000
_cell.angle_alpha   90.00
_cell.angle_beta   90.00
_cell.angle_gamma   90.00
#
_symmetry.space_group_name_H-M   'P 1'
#
loop_
_entity.id
_entity.type
_entity.pdbx_description
1 polymer ?
#
loop_
_entity_poly.entity_id
_entity_poly.type
_entity_poly.pdbx_seq_one_letter_code
_entity_poly.pdbx_strand_id
1 'polypeptide(L)'
;MDQKKTILTRNTNTRFLLCGLLSVVASCVTSADASDSRYAARQSKRPALLVNIIVEGLDGQYLGLLQDSFEHDGFGRLMSSAAYADDIDYGYVSNPASSAAMLMTGTGAAVNGIPAQLVYDAATGKLTDIFTDESVMGNFTQTSVSPKAINVSTLSDEIRIDGAGIARVAAFAPDHSLALLMAGHAGNTAAWIDSKSGKWATTTWYKETPREISSRNYKQPLTSRLDTARWIPAAKTLQLPWLPESKSKYPFTYTYPAKDADRVEAFKYSPLVNTEITDVAIEYLKSMTPTQGKGINVLNIGYQLSQYPYARTADTRTETADSYIRLDADLSRLFKAADEAAAGGSKVIMLSGIPATTPYRRDDEQWRIPWGKFSPQKAMGLLNMYLMAVHGNGEWVKGYNDKQFYLNRKLAKDKNLDIADLRDEAASFLSQMSGVVKAETLDEALSKDAAGNMNTTYAGDILITVNPGWEIESATNGSIRTANSGVERIANVQMPFYILAPELGNVKIGNTIDARAIAPSVCRLLRIRSPGGASLSPVF
;
A
#
# COMPACT_ATOMS: atom_id res chain seq x y z
N MET A 1 80.92 44.34 5.09
CA MET A 1 80.92 45.81 5.22
C MET A 1 79.56 46.22 5.71
N ASP A 2 79.62 46.58 6.95
CA ASP A 2 78.93 47.59 7.72
C ASP A 2 77.41 47.51 7.89
N GLN A 3 77.03 47.15 9.10
CA GLN A 3 76.82 47.92 10.33
C GLN A 3 75.74 49.00 10.16
N LYS A 4 74.70 49.00 10.98
CA LYS A 4 74.54 49.58 12.32
C LYS A 4 73.02 49.51 12.72
N LYS A 5 72.69 48.94 13.85
CA LYS A 5 72.23 49.46 15.13
C LYS A 5 71.40 50.75 15.07
N THR A 6 70.20 50.75 15.66
CA THR A 6 69.81 51.69 16.72
C THR A 6 68.35 51.40 17.19
N ILE A 7 68.17 50.92 18.38
CA ILE A 7 67.62 51.47 19.63
C ILE A 7 66.10 51.62 19.75
N LEU A 8 65.63 50.92 20.76
CA LEU A 8 64.42 51.02 21.57
C LEU A 8 63.74 52.41 21.66
N THR A 9 62.43 52.45 21.55
CA THR A 9 61.60 53.19 22.51
C THR A 9 60.36 52.37 22.87
N ARG A 10 60.17 52.18 24.16
CA ARG A 10 59.03 51.60 24.85
C ARG A 10 57.78 52.50 24.62
N ASN A 11 56.67 51.91 24.23
CA ASN A 11 55.40 52.59 24.41
C ASN A 11 54.36 51.68 25.09
N THR A 12 53.89 52.14 26.18
CA THR A 12 53.11 51.49 27.24
C THR A 12 51.63 51.27 26.93
N ASN A 13 51.24 51.35 25.66
CA ASN A 13 49.80 51.30 25.27
C ASN A 13 49.33 49.91 24.73
N THR A 14 50.21 48.90 24.72
CA THR A 14 49.86 47.57 24.16
C THR A 14 49.24 46.62 25.18
N ARG A 15 49.16 46.98 26.47
CA ARG A 15 48.61 46.10 27.50
C ARG A 15 47.09 46.22 27.69
N PHE A 16 46.46 47.31 27.28
CA PHE A 16 44.97 47.44 27.39
C PHE A 16 44.21 46.87 26.21
N LEU A 17 44.81 46.71 25.03
CA LEU A 17 44.14 46.09 23.87
C LEU A 17 44.14 44.56 23.93
N LEU A 18 45.10 43.93 24.67
CA LEU A 18 45.14 42.48 24.77
C LEU A 18 44.06 41.90 25.75
N CYS A 19 43.69 42.64 26.77
CA CYS A 19 42.63 42.23 27.69
C CYS A 19 41.20 42.36 27.08
N GLY A 20 40.97 43.32 26.19
CA GLY A 20 39.71 43.47 25.49
C GLY A 20 39.44 42.37 24.43
N LEU A 21 40.47 41.92 23.75
CA LEU A 21 40.37 40.84 22.76
C LEU A 21 40.17 39.47 23.42
N LEU A 22 40.76 39.21 24.58
CA LEU A 22 40.57 37.95 25.31
C LEU A 22 39.17 37.83 25.92
N SER A 23 38.53 38.92 26.32
CA SER A 23 37.16 38.89 26.84
C SER A 23 36.10 38.70 25.76
N VAL A 24 36.32 39.21 24.54
CA VAL A 24 35.42 38.99 23.38
C VAL A 24 35.54 37.57 22.84
N VAL A 25 36.74 36.99 22.78
CA VAL A 25 36.94 35.60 22.37
C VAL A 25 36.37 34.61 23.40
N ALA A 26 36.48 34.88 24.69
CA ALA A 26 35.85 34.05 25.73
C ALA A 26 34.31 34.08 25.69
N SER A 27 33.70 35.23 25.34
CA SER A 27 32.25 35.36 25.20
C SER A 27 31.72 34.66 23.92
N CYS A 28 32.51 34.63 22.84
CA CYS A 28 32.13 33.90 21.64
C CYS A 28 32.28 32.38 21.78
N VAL A 29 33.27 31.88 22.53
CA VAL A 29 33.45 30.45 22.78
C VAL A 29 32.34 29.92 23.69
N THR A 30 31.91 30.66 24.70
CA THR A 30 30.79 30.25 25.56
C THR A 30 29.43 30.32 24.88
N SER A 31 29.23 31.19 23.89
CA SER A 31 28.00 31.21 23.09
C SER A 31 27.97 30.13 22.00
N ALA A 32 29.12 29.69 21.46
CA ALA A 32 29.21 28.56 20.53
C ALA A 32 28.93 27.24 21.28
N ASP A 33 29.49 27.00 22.44
CA ASP A 33 29.20 25.80 23.24
C ASP A 33 27.74 25.73 23.70
N ALA A 34 27.12 26.88 24.02
CA ALA A 34 25.69 26.92 24.39
C ALA A 34 24.75 26.69 23.17
N SER A 35 25.15 27.10 21.98
CA SER A 35 24.40 26.81 20.75
C SER A 35 24.61 25.37 20.30
N ASP A 36 25.83 24.84 20.39
CA ASP A 36 26.11 23.43 20.07
C ASP A 36 25.46 22.47 21.07
N SER A 37 25.40 22.81 22.35
CA SER A 37 24.68 22.01 23.34
C SER A 37 23.16 22.03 23.13
N ARG A 38 22.58 23.16 22.64
CA ARG A 38 21.19 23.25 22.24
C ARG A 38 20.90 22.56 20.92
N TYR A 39 21.84 22.54 20.00
CA TYR A 39 21.77 21.75 18.75
C TYR A 39 21.97 20.25 19.04
N ALA A 40 22.89 19.88 19.90
CA ALA A 40 23.07 18.49 20.34
C ALA A 40 21.88 17.95 21.15
N ALA A 41 21.24 18.79 21.98
CA ALA A 41 20.03 18.43 22.72
C ALA A 41 18.78 18.30 21.84
N ARG A 42 18.79 18.85 20.61
CA ARG A 42 17.75 18.71 19.58
C ARG A 42 18.01 17.58 18.58
N GLN A 43 19.11 16.86 18.66
CA GLN A 43 19.27 15.62 17.93
C GLN A 43 18.45 14.53 18.62
N SER A 44 17.16 14.42 18.26
CA SER A 44 16.38 13.26 18.62
C SER A 44 17.15 12.01 18.23
N LYS A 45 17.23 11.03 19.11
CA LYS A 45 17.89 9.76 18.80
C LYS A 45 17.20 9.16 17.57
N ARG A 46 17.99 8.69 16.60
CA ARG A 46 17.49 7.98 15.45
C ARG A 46 16.51 6.89 15.90
N PRO A 47 15.35 6.73 15.24
CA PRO A 47 14.39 5.69 15.61
C PRO A 47 15.02 4.30 15.59
N ALA A 48 14.70 3.48 16.57
CA ALA A 48 15.14 2.09 16.65
C ALA A 48 14.20 1.13 15.90
N LEU A 49 12.93 1.56 15.73
CA LEU A 49 11.86 0.77 15.14
C LEU A 49 10.97 1.62 14.23
N LEU A 50 10.69 1.12 13.02
CA LEU A 50 9.61 1.57 12.16
C LEU A 50 8.54 0.49 12.10
N VAL A 51 7.30 0.83 12.43
CA VAL A 51 6.12 0.01 12.15
C VAL A 51 5.38 0.68 11.00
N ASN A 52 5.38 0.03 9.84
CA ASN A 52 4.73 0.51 8.63
C ASN A 52 3.48 -0.33 8.38
N ILE A 53 2.32 0.31 8.38
CA ILE A 53 1.02 -0.33 8.23
C ILE A 53 0.38 0.16 6.93
N ILE A 54 0.05 -0.76 6.04
CA ILE A 54 -0.75 -0.48 4.85
C ILE A 54 -2.09 -1.20 4.99
N VAL A 55 -3.18 -0.45 4.83
CA VAL A 55 -4.54 -0.97 4.99
C VAL A 55 -5.28 -0.86 3.68
N GLU A 56 -5.58 -2.00 3.06
CA GLU A 56 -6.40 -2.05 1.86
C GLU A 56 -7.87 -1.75 2.20
N GLY A 57 -8.47 -0.81 1.49
CA GLY A 57 -9.86 -0.44 1.67
C GLY A 57 -10.15 0.48 2.87
N LEU A 58 -9.12 1.10 3.45
CA LEU A 58 -9.31 2.09 4.51
C LEU A 58 -10.03 3.34 3.95
N ASP A 59 -11.17 3.66 4.51
CA ASP A 59 -12.01 4.80 4.12
C ASP A 59 -12.07 5.82 5.27
N GLY A 60 -11.61 7.04 5.01
CA GLY A 60 -11.61 8.14 5.96
C GLY A 60 -13.02 8.52 6.45
N GLN A 61 -14.05 8.31 5.63
CA GLN A 61 -15.43 8.57 6.04
C GLN A 61 -15.87 7.61 7.15
N TYR A 62 -15.52 6.31 7.04
CA TYR A 62 -15.80 5.35 8.12
C TYR A 62 -15.01 5.65 9.38
N LEU A 63 -13.77 6.13 9.27
CA LEU A 63 -13.02 6.59 10.45
C LEU A 63 -13.74 7.73 11.16
N GLY A 64 -14.22 8.73 10.42
CA GLY A 64 -15.00 9.83 10.99
C GLY A 64 -16.33 9.37 11.60
N LEU A 65 -17.04 8.44 10.94
CA LEU A 65 -18.33 7.91 11.42
C LEU A 65 -18.19 7.10 12.70
N LEU A 66 -17.07 6.41 12.90
CA LEU A 66 -16.82 5.49 14.01
C LEU A 66 -15.92 6.06 15.10
N GLN A 67 -15.47 7.31 15.00
CA GLN A 67 -14.46 7.90 15.89
C GLN A 67 -14.80 7.76 17.38
N ASP A 68 -16.06 7.93 17.77
CA ASP A 68 -16.50 7.83 19.16
C ASP A 68 -16.55 6.37 19.68
N SER A 69 -16.43 5.39 18.79
CA SER A 69 -16.43 3.97 19.10
C SER A 69 -15.02 3.37 19.20
N PHE A 70 -13.99 4.12 18.81
CA PHE A 70 -12.61 3.65 18.83
C PHE A 70 -11.99 3.67 20.22
N GLU A 71 -11.02 2.80 20.44
CA GLU A 71 -10.21 2.78 21.65
C GLU A 71 -9.17 3.91 21.62
N HIS A 72 -8.85 4.42 22.79
CA HIS A 72 -7.86 5.49 22.91
C HIS A 72 -6.48 5.10 22.33
N ASP A 73 -6.10 3.82 22.45
CA ASP A 73 -4.77 3.34 22.08
C ASP A 73 -4.71 2.74 20.64
N GLY A 74 -5.84 2.66 19.92
CA GLY A 74 -5.96 2.24 18.54
C GLY A 74 -5.98 3.42 17.56
N PHE A 75 -7.04 3.51 16.74
CA PHE A 75 -7.27 4.67 15.87
C PHE A 75 -7.35 5.98 16.65
N GLY A 76 -7.90 5.97 17.87
CA GLY A 76 -7.93 7.14 18.74
C GLY A 76 -6.54 7.73 18.98
N ARG A 77 -5.50 6.90 19.14
CA ARG A 77 -4.11 7.34 19.28
C ARG A 77 -3.58 7.99 17.99
N LEU A 78 -3.90 7.45 16.82
CA LEU A 78 -3.52 8.06 15.55
C LEU A 78 -4.19 9.43 15.37
N MET A 79 -5.50 9.51 15.60
CA MET A 79 -6.26 10.74 15.43
C MET A 79 -5.83 11.84 16.40
N SER A 80 -5.46 11.50 17.64
CA SER A 80 -5.10 12.47 18.67
C SER A 80 -3.64 12.87 18.68
N SER A 81 -2.73 12.07 18.13
CA SER A 81 -1.30 12.23 18.36
C SER A 81 -0.42 12.16 17.12
N ALA A 82 -0.94 11.65 15.98
CA ALA A 82 -0.18 11.55 14.74
C ALA A 82 -0.21 12.83 13.93
N ALA A 83 0.84 13.06 13.14
CA ALA A 83 0.73 13.93 11.97
C ALA A 83 -0.07 13.19 10.88
N TYR A 84 -0.91 13.90 10.12
CA TYR A 84 -1.86 13.26 9.23
C TYR A 84 -2.16 14.05 7.95
N ALA A 85 -2.62 13.33 6.93
CA ALA A 85 -3.31 13.87 5.78
C ALA A 85 -4.66 13.16 5.62
N ASP A 86 -5.67 13.90 5.17
CA ASP A 86 -7.02 13.33 5.02
C ASP A 86 -7.08 12.32 3.88
N ASP A 87 -6.23 12.51 2.85
CA ASP A 87 -6.24 11.71 1.64
C ASP A 87 -4.84 11.54 1.04
N ILE A 88 -4.62 10.41 0.38
CA ILE A 88 -3.43 10.13 -0.42
C ILE A 88 -3.83 10.09 -1.89
N ASP A 89 -3.20 10.93 -2.72
CA ASP A 89 -3.37 10.90 -4.17
C ASP A 89 -2.45 9.84 -4.80
N TYR A 90 -3.06 8.80 -5.34
CA TYR A 90 -2.39 7.73 -6.09
C TYR A 90 -2.38 7.95 -7.59
N GLY A 91 -2.87 9.09 -8.08
CA GLY A 91 -2.90 9.44 -9.49
C GLY A 91 -4.07 8.84 -10.27
N TYR A 92 -3.98 8.92 -11.59
CA TYR A 92 -5.08 8.68 -12.52
C TYR A 92 -5.58 7.22 -12.56
N VAL A 93 -4.67 6.26 -12.57
CA VAL A 93 -4.99 4.83 -12.52
C VAL A 93 -4.32 4.24 -11.29
N SER A 94 -5.10 3.67 -10.39
CA SER A 94 -4.58 3.07 -9.16
C SER A 94 -5.32 1.79 -8.82
N ASN A 95 -4.57 0.86 -8.22
CA ASN A 95 -5.06 -0.39 -7.65
C ASN A 95 -4.18 -0.74 -6.43
N PRO A 96 -4.52 -1.74 -5.63
CA PRO A 96 -3.77 -2.03 -4.40
C PRO A 96 -2.26 -2.22 -4.62
N ALA A 97 -1.87 -2.97 -5.66
CA ALA A 97 -0.45 -3.28 -5.90
C ALA A 97 0.33 -2.04 -6.37
N SER A 98 -0.21 -1.26 -7.34
CA SER A 98 0.45 -0.04 -7.80
C SER A 98 0.54 1.01 -6.69
N SER A 99 -0.51 1.14 -5.87
CA SER A 99 -0.54 2.07 -4.74
C SER A 99 0.47 1.70 -3.66
N ALA A 100 0.55 0.42 -3.28
CA ALA A 100 1.56 -0.05 -2.33
C ALA A 100 2.99 0.11 -2.88
N ALA A 101 3.20 -0.18 -4.18
CA ALA A 101 4.48 0.05 -4.83
C ALA A 101 4.88 1.53 -4.80
N MET A 102 3.93 2.43 -5.06
CA MET A 102 4.16 3.87 -5.00
C MET A 102 4.53 4.35 -3.61
N LEU A 103 3.84 3.88 -2.57
CA LEU A 103 4.16 4.18 -1.16
C LEU A 103 5.56 3.72 -0.78
N MET A 104 5.98 2.55 -1.27
CA MET A 104 7.26 1.96 -0.88
C MET A 104 8.44 2.47 -1.70
N THR A 105 8.22 2.93 -2.93
CA THR A 105 9.30 3.35 -3.85
C THR A 105 9.37 4.86 -4.08
N GLY A 106 8.30 5.59 -3.81
CA GLY A 106 8.18 7.02 -4.16
C GLY A 106 8.06 7.28 -5.66
N THR A 107 7.60 6.28 -6.45
CA THR A 107 7.49 6.39 -7.92
C THR A 107 6.24 5.69 -8.45
N GLY A 108 5.75 6.13 -9.61
CA GLY A 108 4.69 5.43 -10.34
C GLY A 108 5.19 4.18 -11.09
N ALA A 109 4.26 3.41 -11.66
CA ALA A 109 4.53 2.12 -12.28
C ALA A 109 5.41 2.19 -13.53
N ALA A 110 5.46 3.33 -14.21
CA ALA A 110 6.39 3.57 -15.32
C ALA A 110 7.86 3.44 -14.90
N VAL A 111 8.16 3.72 -13.63
CA VAL A 111 9.50 3.67 -13.04
C VAL A 111 9.69 2.43 -12.18
N ASN A 112 8.76 2.16 -11.25
CA ASN A 112 8.89 1.02 -10.32
C ASN A 112 8.52 -0.33 -10.93
N GLY A 113 7.86 -0.36 -12.10
CA GLY A 113 7.56 -1.60 -12.81
C GLY A 113 6.23 -2.26 -12.46
N ILE A 114 5.50 -1.79 -11.44
CA ILE A 114 4.32 -2.48 -10.87
C ILE A 114 3.02 -1.72 -11.18
N PRO A 115 2.37 -1.93 -12.33
CA PRO A 115 1.09 -1.32 -12.63
C PRO A 115 -0.10 -2.02 -11.94
N ALA A 116 0.01 -3.32 -11.71
CA ALA A 116 -0.99 -4.15 -11.04
C ALA A 116 -0.37 -5.49 -10.61
N GLN A 117 -1.06 -6.26 -9.77
CA GLN A 117 -0.64 -7.63 -9.47
C GLN A 117 -0.86 -8.54 -10.68
N LEU A 118 -2.06 -8.52 -11.27
CA LEU A 118 -2.35 -9.27 -12.50
C LEU A 118 -2.20 -8.35 -13.70
N VAL A 119 -1.30 -8.69 -14.59
CA VAL A 119 -1.03 -7.95 -15.81
C VAL A 119 -1.36 -8.79 -17.04
N TYR A 120 -1.87 -8.15 -18.09
CA TYR A 120 -2.08 -8.81 -19.36
C TYR A 120 -0.80 -8.77 -20.18
N ASP A 121 -0.26 -9.94 -20.48
CA ASP A 121 0.86 -10.08 -21.40
C ASP A 121 0.35 -10.17 -22.84
N ALA A 122 0.53 -9.10 -23.59
CA ALA A 122 0.10 -9.02 -24.98
C ALA A 122 0.82 -10.02 -25.91
N ALA A 123 2.01 -10.50 -25.54
CA ALA A 123 2.75 -11.48 -26.34
C ALA A 123 2.16 -12.88 -26.20
N THR A 124 1.76 -13.27 -25.00
CA THR A 124 1.17 -14.59 -24.73
C THR A 124 -0.35 -14.59 -24.74
N GLY A 125 -0.99 -13.43 -24.68
CA GLY A 125 -2.45 -13.29 -24.57
C GLY A 125 -3.01 -13.77 -23.24
N LYS A 126 -2.19 -13.79 -22.17
CA LYS A 126 -2.57 -14.33 -20.87
C LYS A 126 -2.45 -13.29 -19.77
N LEU A 127 -3.28 -13.45 -18.74
CA LEU A 127 -3.07 -12.78 -17.46
C LEU A 127 -2.00 -13.53 -16.67
N THR A 128 -1.03 -12.79 -16.17
CA THR A 128 0.08 -13.29 -15.35
C THR A 128 0.19 -12.48 -14.08
N ASP A 129 0.53 -13.14 -12.98
CA ASP A 129 0.95 -12.43 -11.77
C ASP A 129 2.35 -11.87 -12.00
N ILE A 130 2.50 -10.55 -11.85
CA ILE A 130 3.75 -9.83 -12.14
C ILE A 130 4.91 -10.27 -11.23
N PHE A 131 4.60 -10.82 -10.06
CA PHE A 131 5.57 -11.30 -9.09
C PHE A 131 6.04 -12.73 -9.37
N THR A 132 5.47 -13.42 -10.38
CA THR A 132 5.88 -14.78 -10.73
C THR A 132 7.36 -14.84 -11.06
N ASP A 133 8.08 -15.75 -10.41
CA ASP A 133 9.52 -15.96 -10.60
C ASP A 133 9.86 -17.44 -10.43
N GLU A 134 10.08 -18.13 -11.53
CA GLU A 134 10.40 -19.56 -11.55
C GLU A 134 11.81 -19.87 -10.99
N SER A 135 12.63 -18.85 -10.75
CA SER A 135 13.99 -19.03 -10.17
C SER A 135 13.97 -19.28 -8.66
N VAL A 136 12.81 -19.07 -8.00
CA VAL A 136 12.62 -19.29 -6.56
C VAL A 136 11.58 -20.39 -6.31
N MET A 137 11.64 -20.97 -5.12
CA MET A 137 10.65 -21.96 -4.69
C MET A 137 9.77 -21.40 -3.58
N GLY A 138 8.48 -21.75 -3.61
CA GLY A 138 7.57 -21.51 -2.51
C GLY A 138 7.92 -22.34 -1.28
N ASN A 139 7.79 -21.75 -0.10
CA ASN A 139 7.88 -22.43 1.18
C ASN A 139 6.50 -22.38 1.84
N PHE A 140 5.89 -23.53 2.08
CA PHE A 140 4.50 -23.73 2.48
C PHE A 140 3.45 -23.32 1.43
N THR A 141 3.86 -23.06 0.21
CA THR A 141 3.03 -22.75 -0.96
C THR A 141 3.61 -23.40 -2.20
N GLN A 142 2.77 -23.58 -3.22
CA GLN A 142 3.22 -23.97 -4.57
C GLN A 142 3.50 -22.75 -5.47
N THR A 143 3.24 -21.56 -4.98
CA THR A 143 3.42 -20.32 -5.75
C THR A 143 4.88 -19.87 -5.65
N SER A 144 5.52 -19.69 -6.81
CA SER A 144 6.89 -19.18 -6.95
C SER A 144 6.83 -17.70 -7.28
N VAL A 145 7.11 -16.85 -6.31
CA VAL A 145 7.02 -15.39 -6.44
C VAL A 145 8.21 -14.71 -5.76
N SER A 146 8.61 -13.54 -6.30
CA SER A 146 9.68 -12.72 -5.75
C SER A 146 9.45 -11.23 -6.01
N PRO A 147 10.17 -10.32 -5.36
CA PRO A 147 10.11 -8.88 -5.63
C PRO A 147 10.85 -8.45 -6.90
N LYS A 148 11.36 -9.36 -7.70
CA LYS A 148 12.23 -9.11 -8.88
C LYS A 148 11.62 -8.13 -9.90
N ALA A 149 10.27 -8.08 -9.98
CA ALA A 149 9.57 -7.16 -10.88
C ALA A 149 9.66 -5.69 -10.46
N ILE A 150 10.03 -5.41 -9.21
CA ILE A 150 10.23 -4.05 -8.72
C ILE A 150 11.54 -3.52 -9.28
N ASN A 151 11.51 -2.49 -10.12
CA ASN A 151 12.69 -2.01 -10.85
C ASN A 151 13.58 -1.06 -10.05
N VAL A 152 13.15 -0.59 -8.89
CA VAL A 152 13.84 0.40 -8.05
C VAL A 152 13.87 -0.05 -6.60
N SER A 153 14.76 0.53 -5.79
CA SER A 153 14.79 0.25 -4.37
C SER A 153 13.52 0.73 -3.66
N THR A 154 13.12 0.00 -2.64
CA THR A 154 12.01 0.34 -1.74
C THR A 154 12.52 1.04 -0.49
N LEU A 155 11.63 1.65 0.30
CA LEU A 155 11.92 2.16 1.64
C LEU A 155 12.60 1.08 2.52
N SER A 156 12.13 -0.15 2.45
CA SER A 156 12.69 -1.29 3.17
C SER A 156 14.13 -1.61 2.72
N ASP A 157 14.41 -1.52 1.42
CA ASP A 157 15.75 -1.72 0.88
C ASP A 157 16.72 -0.65 1.37
N GLU A 158 16.32 0.62 1.34
CA GLU A 158 17.15 1.73 1.79
C GLU A 158 17.48 1.64 3.30
N ILE A 159 16.53 1.21 4.11
CA ILE A 159 16.77 0.97 5.55
C ILE A 159 17.77 -0.17 5.75
N ARG A 160 17.69 -1.23 4.97
CA ARG A 160 18.65 -2.35 5.02
C ARG A 160 20.05 -1.93 4.58
N ILE A 161 20.14 -1.12 3.53
CA ILE A 161 21.42 -0.61 3.00
C ILE A 161 22.06 0.30 4.05
N ASP A 162 21.31 1.25 4.60
CA ASP A 162 21.80 2.18 5.61
C ASP A 162 22.29 1.48 6.88
N GLY A 163 21.57 0.46 7.33
CA GLY A 163 21.94 -0.36 8.47
C GLY A 163 23.02 -1.40 8.18
N ALA A 164 23.68 -1.38 7.01
CA ALA A 164 24.70 -2.34 6.58
C ALA A 164 24.25 -3.81 6.82
N GLY A 165 22.98 -4.10 6.62
CA GLY A 165 22.39 -5.43 6.83
C GLY A 165 22.12 -5.83 8.28
N ILE A 166 22.40 -4.98 9.27
CA ILE A 166 22.11 -5.26 10.70
C ILE A 166 20.60 -5.11 10.98
N ALA A 167 19.95 -4.12 10.35
CA ALA A 167 18.52 -3.89 10.47
C ALA A 167 17.73 -5.12 10.05
N ARG A 168 16.70 -5.49 10.79
CA ARG A 168 15.77 -6.54 10.41
C ARG A 168 14.53 -5.93 9.78
N VAL A 169 14.16 -6.44 8.63
CA VAL A 169 12.97 -6.03 7.87
C VAL A 169 12.09 -7.25 7.64
N ALA A 170 10.89 -7.23 8.18
CA ALA A 170 9.89 -8.26 8.01
C ALA A 170 8.59 -7.67 7.48
N ALA A 171 7.87 -8.42 6.66
CA ALA A 171 6.55 -8.06 6.16
C ALA A 171 5.57 -9.22 6.35
N PHE A 172 4.39 -8.93 6.89
CA PHE A 172 3.28 -9.86 7.09
C PHE A 172 2.02 -9.26 6.48
N ALA A 173 1.38 -9.95 5.56
CA ALA A 173 0.19 -9.46 4.86
C ALA A 173 -0.78 -10.60 4.51
N PRO A 174 -2.04 -10.31 4.14
CA PRO A 174 -2.96 -11.33 3.66
C PRO A 174 -2.48 -12.01 2.38
N ASP A 175 -1.83 -11.24 1.49
CA ASP A 175 -1.42 -11.67 0.15
C ASP A 175 0.05 -11.42 -0.12
N HIS A 176 0.62 -12.22 -1.04
CA HIS A 176 2.03 -12.13 -1.40
C HIS A 176 2.41 -10.81 -2.04
N SER A 177 1.54 -10.21 -2.86
CA SER A 177 1.83 -8.95 -3.54
C SER A 177 2.18 -7.84 -2.55
N LEU A 178 1.34 -7.63 -1.54
CA LEU A 178 1.57 -6.63 -0.50
C LEU A 178 2.79 -6.97 0.37
N ALA A 179 2.94 -8.26 0.76
CA ALA A 179 4.09 -8.70 1.55
C ALA A 179 5.43 -8.47 0.83
N LEU A 180 5.50 -8.80 -0.48
CA LEU A 180 6.70 -8.62 -1.30
C LEU A 180 7.03 -7.13 -1.49
N LEU A 181 6.04 -6.30 -1.81
CA LEU A 181 6.21 -4.86 -1.98
C LEU A 181 6.73 -4.18 -0.71
N MET A 182 6.20 -4.57 0.45
CA MET A 182 6.61 -4.01 1.74
C MET A 182 7.99 -4.52 2.19
N ALA A 183 8.32 -5.77 1.92
CA ALA A 183 9.64 -6.32 2.27
C ALA A 183 10.76 -5.81 1.36
N GLY A 184 10.45 -5.55 0.09
CA GLY A 184 11.42 -5.18 -0.92
C GLY A 184 12.37 -6.33 -1.29
N HIS A 185 13.47 -6.00 -1.96
CA HIS A 185 14.48 -6.97 -2.40
C HIS A 185 15.36 -7.46 -1.25
N ALA A 186 15.69 -6.57 -0.32
CA ALA A 186 16.67 -6.81 0.74
C ALA A 186 16.03 -7.21 2.07
N GLY A 187 14.72 -7.36 2.16
CA GLY A 187 14.01 -7.80 3.35
C GLY A 187 14.52 -9.13 3.90
N ASN A 188 14.38 -9.36 5.19
CA ASN A 188 14.72 -10.66 5.80
C ASN A 188 13.62 -11.69 5.51
N THR A 189 12.37 -11.26 5.56
CA THR A 189 11.22 -12.12 5.28
C THR A 189 10.05 -11.32 4.73
N ALA A 190 9.30 -11.96 3.82
CA ALA A 190 7.94 -11.61 3.47
C ALA A 190 7.07 -12.85 3.67
N ALA A 191 5.99 -12.73 4.41
CA ALA A 191 5.10 -13.85 4.68
C ALA A 191 3.64 -13.44 4.47
N TRP A 192 2.87 -14.38 3.94
CA TRP A 192 1.44 -14.21 3.64
C TRP A 192 0.66 -15.49 3.90
N ILE A 193 -0.67 -15.41 3.81
CA ILE A 193 -1.54 -16.59 3.92
C ILE A 193 -1.83 -17.13 2.52
N ASP A 194 -1.34 -18.30 2.20
CA ASP A 194 -1.59 -18.97 0.93
C ASP A 194 -3.05 -19.44 0.84
N SER A 195 -3.78 -18.95 -0.14
CA SER A 195 -5.22 -19.18 -0.29
C SER A 195 -5.58 -20.64 -0.56
N LYS A 196 -4.68 -21.40 -1.18
CA LYS A 196 -4.92 -22.83 -1.49
C LYS A 196 -4.70 -23.72 -0.29
N SER A 197 -3.60 -23.53 0.44
CA SER A 197 -3.24 -24.38 1.57
C SER A 197 -3.72 -23.87 2.93
N GLY A 198 -4.07 -22.59 3.03
CA GLY A 198 -4.37 -21.90 4.28
C GLY A 198 -3.17 -21.82 5.23
N LYS A 199 -1.95 -21.94 4.71
CA LYS A 199 -0.73 -21.85 5.51
C LYS A 199 -0.11 -20.47 5.38
N TRP A 200 0.60 -20.04 6.39
CA TRP A 200 1.57 -18.96 6.27
C TRP A 200 2.70 -19.41 5.34
N ALA A 201 2.93 -18.64 4.30
CA ALA A 201 3.85 -18.94 3.21
C ALA A 201 4.92 -17.87 3.05
N THR A 202 6.02 -18.25 2.43
CA THR A 202 7.12 -17.38 1.99
C THR A 202 7.79 -18.03 0.78
N THR A 203 8.89 -17.47 0.28
CA THR A 203 9.69 -18.06 -0.80
C THR A 203 11.17 -18.08 -0.45
N THR A 204 11.94 -18.87 -1.21
CA THR A 204 13.40 -18.98 -1.05
C THR A 204 14.17 -17.70 -1.44
N TRP A 205 13.50 -16.68 -2.00
CA TRP A 205 14.08 -15.35 -2.17
C TRP A 205 14.54 -14.78 -0.84
N TYR A 206 13.70 -14.88 0.18
CA TYR A 206 14.01 -14.45 1.54
C TYR A 206 14.72 -15.55 2.31
N LYS A 207 15.86 -15.22 2.90
CA LYS A 207 16.73 -16.21 3.56
C LYS A 207 16.15 -16.79 4.85
N GLU A 208 15.18 -16.09 5.44
CA GLU A 208 14.65 -16.44 6.75
C GLU A 208 13.17 -16.83 6.65
N THR A 209 12.84 -18.02 7.15
CA THR A 209 11.47 -18.40 7.45
C THR A 209 11.25 -18.19 8.94
N PRO A 210 10.44 -17.20 9.35
CA PRO A 210 10.22 -16.92 10.77
C PRO A 210 9.71 -18.14 11.52
N ARG A 211 10.28 -18.36 12.73
CA ARG A 211 9.85 -19.45 13.60
C ARG A 211 8.37 -19.34 13.96
N GLU A 212 7.86 -18.12 14.05
CA GLU A 212 6.48 -17.80 14.37
C GLU A 212 5.53 -18.40 13.33
N ILE A 213 5.77 -18.19 12.03
CA ILE A 213 4.92 -18.75 10.97
C ILE A 213 5.06 -20.28 10.88
N SER A 214 6.28 -20.81 11.04
CA SER A 214 6.49 -22.26 11.07
C SER A 214 5.76 -22.91 12.25
N SER A 215 5.85 -22.30 13.44
CA SER A 215 5.14 -22.77 14.63
C SER A 215 3.62 -22.77 14.43
N ARG A 216 3.08 -21.70 13.82
CA ARG A 216 1.65 -21.60 13.49
C ARG A 216 1.22 -22.72 12.54
N ASN A 217 1.97 -22.92 11.46
CA ASN A 217 1.65 -23.95 10.48
C ASN A 217 1.63 -25.38 11.04
N TYR A 218 2.52 -25.70 12.00
CA TYR A 218 2.64 -27.04 12.55
C TYR A 218 1.80 -27.26 13.83
N LYS A 219 1.74 -26.26 14.72
CA LYS A 219 1.08 -26.43 16.03
C LYS A 219 -0.38 -26.00 16.03
N GLN A 220 -0.71 -25.00 15.24
CA GLN A 220 -2.05 -24.39 15.18
C GLN A 220 -2.43 -24.04 13.74
N PRO A 221 -2.53 -25.04 12.84
CA PRO A 221 -2.85 -24.78 11.43
C PRO A 221 -4.11 -23.94 11.30
N LEU A 222 -4.06 -22.90 10.46
CA LEU A 222 -5.20 -22.03 10.22
C LEU A 222 -6.42 -22.84 9.77
N THR A 223 -6.23 -23.81 8.87
CA THR A 223 -7.31 -24.68 8.38
C THR A 223 -8.08 -25.40 9.48
N SER A 224 -7.38 -25.88 10.54
CA SER A 224 -8.04 -26.51 11.69
C SER A 224 -8.78 -25.50 12.58
N ARG A 225 -8.25 -24.27 12.68
CA ARG A 225 -8.89 -23.21 13.45
C ARG A 225 -10.13 -22.66 12.72
N LEU A 226 -10.13 -22.66 11.39
CA LEU A 226 -11.27 -22.25 10.57
C LEU A 226 -12.51 -23.12 10.79
N ASP A 227 -12.35 -24.39 11.15
CA ASP A 227 -13.49 -25.30 11.40
C ASP A 227 -14.38 -24.82 12.54
N THR A 228 -13.83 -24.08 13.50
CA THR A 228 -14.55 -23.52 14.64
C THR A 228 -14.66 -21.99 14.61
N ALA A 229 -13.95 -21.34 13.69
CA ALA A 229 -13.95 -19.89 13.59
C ALA A 229 -15.35 -19.36 13.20
N ARG A 230 -15.74 -18.28 13.86
CA ARG A 230 -17.00 -17.59 13.59
C ARG A 230 -16.76 -16.09 13.60
N TRP A 231 -17.26 -15.42 12.59
CA TRP A 231 -17.34 -13.97 12.60
C TRP A 231 -18.77 -13.56 12.92
N ILE A 232 -18.95 -12.99 14.10
CA ILE A 232 -20.18 -12.38 14.58
C ILE A 232 -19.85 -10.93 14.97
N PRO A 233 -20.77 -9.97 14.85
CA PRO A 233 -20.49 -8.59 15.23
C PRO A 233 -20.06 -8.47 16.69
N ALA A 234 -19.09 -7.60 16.95
CA ALA A 234 -18.70 -7.23 18.30
C ALA A 234 -19.86 -6.49 19.01
N ALA A 235 -19.88 -6.55 20.35
CA ALA A 235 -20.92 -5.87 21.12
C ALA A 235 -20.96 -4.34 20.84
N LYS A 236 -19.81 -3.70 20.69
CA LYS A 236 -19.70 -2.28 20.30
C LYS A 236 -20.38 -2.00 18.95
N THR A 237 -20.18 -2.89 17.96
CA THR A 237 -20.80 -2.76 16.63
C THR A 237 -22.33 -2.76 16.72
N LEU A 238 -22.90 -3.63 17.54
CA LEU A 238 -24.34 -3.74 17.71
C LEU A 238 -24.96 -2.54 18.45
N GLN A 239 -24.17 -1.71 19.09
CA GLN A 239 -24.58 -0.51 19.83
C GLN A 239 -24.46 0.77 19.01
N LEU A 240 -24.03 0.71 17.74
CA LEU A 240 -23.90 1.88 16.89
C LEU A 240 -25.26 2.56 16.66
N PRO A 241 -25.39 3.88 16.93
CA PRO A 241 -26.69 4.57 16.95
C PRO A 241 -27.37 4.63 15.57
N TRP A 242 -26.59 4.53 14.49
CA TRP A 242 -27.08 4.56 13.12
C TRP A 242 -27.40 3.17 12.55
N LEU A 243 -27.14 2.10 13.31
CA LEU A 243 -27.39 0.74 12.86
C LEU A 243 -28.91 0.44 12.95
N PRO A 244 -29.54 -0.10 11.88
CA PRO A 244 -30.94 -0.50 11.93
C PRO A 244 -31.20 -1.54 13.04
N GLU A 245 -32.31 -1.40 13.77
CA GLU A 245 -32.68 -2.32 14.85
C GLU A 245 -32.73 -3.79 14.39
N SER A 246 -33.13 -4.03 13.15
CA SER A 246 -33.12 -5.38 12.56
C SER A 246 -31.75 -6.01 12.53
N LYS A 247 -30.71 -5.21 12.33
CA LYS A 247 -29.31 -5.69 12.27
C LYS A 247 -28.75 -6.01 13.66
N SER A 248 -29.13 -5.26 14.69
CA SER A 248 -28.76 -5.56 16.07
C SER A 248 -29.54 -6.74 16.64
N LYS A 249 -30.82 -6.88 16.28
CA LYS A 249 -31.70 -7.97 16.73
C LYS A 249 -31.35 -9.32 16.07
N TYR A 250 -30.94 -9.30 14.81
CA TYR A 250 -30.56 -10.48 14.02
C TYR A 250 -29.16 -10.32 13.45
N PRO A 251 -28.10 -10.46 14.28
CA PRO A 251 -26.75 -10.26 13.85
C PRO A 251 -26.33 -11.33 12.83
N PHE A 252 -25.45 -10.92 11.90
CA PHE A 252 -24.88 -11.88 10.97
C PHE A 252 -23.98 -12.90 11.67
N THR A 253 -23.82 -14.06 11.06
CA THR A 253 -22.83 -15.05 11.47
C THR A 253 -22.22 -15.68 10.23
N TYR A 254 -20.91 -15.54 10.08
CA TYR A 254 -20.12 -16.20 9.04
C TYR A 254 -19.27 -17.30 9.64
N THR A 255 -19.18 -18.41 8.93
CA THR A 255 -18.40 -19.60 9.28
C THR A 255 -17.61 -20.05 8.06
N TYR A 256 -16.56 -20.82 8.27
CA TYR A 256 -15.62 -21.24 7.22
C TYR A 256 -15.50 -22.76 7.16
N PRO A 257 -16.59 -23.48 6.81
CA PRO A 257 -16.63 -24.93 6.87
C PRO A 257 -15.67 -25.59 5.85
N ALA A 258 -15.13 -26.74 6.20
CA ALA A 258 -14.15 -27.46 5.39
C ALA A 258 -14.64 -27.84 3.98
N LYS A 259 -15.96 -27.94 3.78
CA LYS A 259 -16.58 -28.25 2.49
C LYS A 259 -16.54 -27.09 1.48
N ASP A 260 -16.34 -25.85 1.95
CA ASP A 260 -16.35 -24.67 1.10
C ASP A 260 -14.94 -24.48 0.52
N ALA A 261 -14.82 -24.57 -0.81
CA ALA A 261 -13.54 -24.47 -1.50
C ALA A 261 -12.85 -23.10 -1.25
N ASP A 262 -13.65 -22.03 -1.15
CA ASP A 262 -13.17 -20.66 -0.98
C ASP A 262 -13.05 -20.23 0.49
N ARG A 263 -13.09 -21.17 1.44
CA ARG A 263 -13.12 -20.84 2.89
C ARG A 263 -11.94 -20.01 3.36
N VAL A 264 -10.75 -20.23 2.81
CA VAL A 264 -9.55 -19.46 3.15
C VAL A 264 -9.64 -18.05 2.58
N GLU A 265 -10.12 -17.91 1.34
CA GLU A 265 -10.38 -16.59 0.75
C GLU A 265 -11.45 -15.84 1.53
N ALA A 266 -12.56 -16.48 1.87
CA ALA A 266 -13.61 -15.87 2.70
C ALA A 266 -13.06 -15.41 4.07
N PHE A 267 -12.16 -16.17 4.67
CA PHE A 267 -11.47 -15.76 5.88
C PHE A 267 -10.57 -14.54 5.65
N LYS A 268 -9.82 -14.50 4.56
CA LYS A 268 -8.90 -13.39 4.23
C LYS A 268 -9.63 -12.05 4.03
N TYR A 269 -10.87 -12.07 3.56
CA TYR A 269 -11.71 -10.87 3.46
C TYR A 269 -12.47 -10.54 4.76
N SER A 270 -12.41 -11.38 5.78
CA SER A 270 -13.00 -11.07 7.09
C SER A 270 -11.99 -10.35 8.00
N PRO A 271 -12.45 -9.60 9.02
CA PRO A 271 -11.54 -8.95 9.96
C PRO A 271 -10.70 -9.94 10.79
N LEU A 272 -11.06 -11.22 10.80
CA LEU A 272 -10.30 -12.25 11.51
C LEU A 272 -8.89 -12.45 10.93
N VAL A 273 -8.67 -12.14 9.66
CA VAL A 273 -7.32 -12.16 9.04
C VAL A 273 -6.43 -11.12 9.68
N ASN A 274 -6.95 -9.92 9.98
CA ASN A 274 -6.18 -8.85 10.61
C ASN A 274 -5.71 -9.27 12.00
N THR A 275 -6.59 -9.93 12.77
CA THR A 275 -6.22 -10.48 14.08
C THR A 275 -5.13 -11.55 13.96
N GLU A 276 -5.23 -12.45 12.96
CA GLU A 276 -4.20 -13.48 12.70
C GLU A 276 -2.84 -12.85 12.36
N ILE A 277 -2.83 -11.80 11.53
CA ILE A 277 -1.62 -11.06 11.15
C ILE A 277 -1.05 -10.34 12.36
N THR A 278 -1.88 -9.69 13.15
CA THR A 278 -1.48 -8.96 14.36
C THR A 278 -0.82 -9.90 15.37
N ASP A 279 -1.38 -11.08 15.58
CA ASP A 279 -0.82 -12.08 16.49
C ASP A 279 0.59 -12.50 16.07
N VAL A 280 0.78 -12.83 14.78
CA VAL A 280 2.10 -13.20 14.24
C VAL A 280 3.07 -12.03 14.32
N ALA A 281 2.63 -10.82 14.00
CA ALA A 281 3.43 -9.62 14.06
C ALA A 281 3.92 -9.31 15.49
N ILE A 282 3.05 -9.45 16.49
CA ILE A 282 3.40 -9.27 17.90
C ILE A 282 4.37 -10.35 18.37
N GLU A 283 4.16 -11.61 18.00
CA GLU A 283 5.10 -12.69 18.31
C GLU A 283 6.48 -12.42 17.69
N TYR A 284 6.52 -11.94 16.44
CA TYR A 284 7.77 -11.58 15.76
C TYR A 284 8.47 -10.38 16.42
N LEU A 285 7.74 -9.32 16.79
CA LEU A 285 8.30 -8.17 17.52
C LEU A 285 9.01 -8.60 18.80
N LYS A 286 8.42 -9.51 19.59
CA LYS A 286 9.02 -10.04 20.82
C LYS A 286 10.32 -10.80 20.59
N SER A 287 10.49 -11.39 19.40
CA SER A 287 11.71 -12.12 19.01
C SER A 287 12.77 -11.22 18.36
N MET A 288 12.40 -9.99 18.01
CA MET A 288 13.27 -9.08 17.27
C MET A 288 14.35 -8.47 18.17
N THR A 289 15.62 -8.68 17.81
CA THR A 289 16.75 -8.16 18.56
C THR A 289 16.92 -6.66 18.30
N PRO A 290 17.04 -5.81 19.36
CA PRO A 290 17.32 -4.39 19.19
C PRO A 290 18.64 -4.15 18.46
N THR A 291 18.68 -3.16 17.55
CA THR A 291 19.87 -2.82 16.74
C THR A 291 20.96 -2.07 17.50
N GLN A 292 20.70 -1.67 18.74
CA GLN A 292 21.60 -0.87 19.60
C GLN A 292 22.09 0.43 18.91
N GLY A 293 21.22 1.05 18.10
CA GLY A 293 21.51 2.29 17.37
C GLY A 293 22.28 2.12 16.06
N LYS A 294 22.61 0.89 15.65
CA LYS A 294 23.33 0.58 14.42
C LYS A 294 22.43 0.36 13.18
N GLY A 295 21.14 0.62 13.31
CA GLY A 295 20.17 0.47 12.24
C GLY A 295 18.75 0.65 12.76
N ILE A 296 17.77 0.57 11.89
CA ILE A 296 16.34 0.68 12.19
C ILE A 296 15.68 -0.64 11.87
N ASN A 297 15.08 -1.29 12.86
CA ASN A 297 14.25 -2.46 12.59
C ASN A 297 12.94 -2.02 11.95
N VAL A 298 12.43 -2.82 11.02
CA VAL A 298 11.17 -2.56 10.33
C VAL A 298 10.22 -3.73 10.45
N LEU A 299 9.02 -3.44 10.92
CA LEU A 299 7.90 -4.32 10.85
C LEU A 299 6.87 -3.74 9.88
N ASN A 300 6.70 -4.38 8.73
CA ASN A 300 5.68 -4.03 7.75
C ASN A 300 4.47 -4.93 7.95
N ILE A 301 3.27 -4.34 7.96
CA ILE A 301 2.01 -5.05 8.18
C ILE A 301 0.99 -4.62 7.14
N GLY A 302 0.47 -5.58 6.39
CA GLY A 302 -0.69 -5.40 5.52
C GLY A 302 -1.97 -5.80 6.24
N TYR A 303 -2.99 -4.94 6.20
CA TYR A 303 -4.32 -5.23 6.71
C TYR A 303 -5.38 -5.09 5.62
N GLN A 304 -6.54 -5.70 5.85
CA GLN A 304 -7.67 -5.76 4.94
C GLN A 304 -8.92 -5.17 5.60
N LEU A 305 -9.50 -4.15 4.98
CA LEU A 305 -10.79 -3.53 5.34
C LEU A 305 -11.75 -3.45 4.16
N SER A 306 -11.44 -4.12 3.06
CA SER A 306 -12.33 -4.16 1.91
C SER A 306 -13.70 -4.73 2.28
N GLN A 307 -14.72 -4.32 1.55
CA GLN A 307 -16.07 -4.84 1.74
C GLN A 307 -16.09 -6.36 1.59
N TYR A 308 -16.79 -7.05 2.50
CA TYR A 308 -16.86 -8.51 2.52
C TYR A 308 -17.63 -9.08 1.31
N PRO A 309 -16.97 -9.76 0.36
CA PRO A 309 -17.60 -10.20 -0.89
C PRO A 309 -18.53 -11.41 -0.71
N TYR A 310 -18.39 -12.13 0.41
CA TYR A 310 -19.23 -13.30 0.75
C TYR A 310 -20.43 -12.94 1.61
N ALA A 311 -20.77 -11.65 1.73
CA ALA A 311 -21.92 -11.20 2.46
C ALA A 311 -23.22 -11.76 1.87
N ARG A 312 -24.16 -12.14 2.75
CA ARG A 312 -25.45 -12.72 2.36
C ARG A 312 -26.44 -11.66 1.87
N THR A 313 -26.25 -10.42 2.27
CA THR A 313 -27.08 -9.28 1.91
C THR A 313 -26.25 -8.21 1.21
N ALA A 314 -26.87 -7.38 0.40
CA ALA A 314 -26.19 -6.25 -0.26
C ALA A 314 -25.79 -5.17 0.78
N ASP A 315 -26.58 -4.99 1.82
CA ASP A 315 -26.26 -4.08 2.92
C ASP A 315 -25.21 -4.69 3.86
N THR A 316 -23.97 -4.29 3.68
CA THR A 316 -22.77 -4.75 4.43
C THR A 316 -22.26 -3.71 5.44
N ARG A 317 -23.06 -2.69 5.78
CA ARG A 317 -22.63 -1.62 6.70
C ARG A 317 -22.21 -2.16 8.06
N THR A 318 -22.90 -3.19 8.57
CA THR A 318 -22.57 -3.82 9.86
C THR A 318 -21.25 -4.55 9.81
N GLU A 319 -21.02 -5.34 8.75
CA GLU A 319 -19.78 -6.06 8.49
C GLU A 319 -18.59 -5.09 8.37
N THR A 320 -18.78 -4.01 7.60
CA THR A 320 -17.75 -2.98 7.45
C THR A 320 -17.44 -2.32 8.78
N ALA A 321 -18.46 -1.85 9.52
CA ALA A 321 -18.24 -1.22 10.83
C ALA A 321 -17.56 -2.17 11.83
N ASP A 322 -17.94 -3.46 11.85
CA ASP A 322 -17.31 -4.46 12.71
C ASP A 322 -15.84 -4.68 12.35
N SER A 323 -15.51 -4.64 11.05
CA SER A 323 -14.12 -4.77 10.60
C SER A 323 -13.25 -3.61 11.11
N TYR A 324 -13.76 -2.36 11.10
CA TYR A 324 -13.05 -1.21 11.66
C TYR A 324 -12.89 -1.30 13.18
N ILE A 325 -13.94 -1.67 13.91
CA ILE A 325 -13.90 -1.80 15.38
C ILE A 325 -12.92 -2.90 15.81
N ARG A 326 -12.83 -4.00 15.05
CA ARG A 326 -11.87 -5.07 15.32
C ARG A 326 -10.45 -4.65 14.98
N LEU A 327 -10.25 -3.97 13.85
CA LEU A 327 -8.92 -3.46 13.50
C LEU A 327 -8.43 -2.43 14.52
N ASP A 328 -9.30 -1.59 15.07
CA ASP A 328 -8.97 -0.66 16.14
C ASP A 328 -8.38 -1.38 17.37
N ALA A 329 -9.03 -2.47 17.81
CA ALA A 329 -8.52 -3.30 18.90
C ALA A 329 -7.18 -3.99 18.55
N ASP A 330 -7.02 -4.44 17.32
CA ASP A 330 -5.77 -5.04 16.84
C ASP A 330 -4.63 -4.01 16.77
N LEU A 331 -4.91 -2.78 16.32
CA LEU A 331 -3.96 -1.66 16.34
C LEU A 331 -3.53 -1.30 17.77
N SER A 332 -4.47 -1.26 18.71
CA SER A 332 -4.16 -1.01 20.14
C SER A 332 -3.17 -2.05 20.68
N ARG A 333 -3.40 -3.34 20.40
CA ARG A 333 -2.49 -4.45 20.78
C ARG A 333 -1.12 -4.31 20.13
N LEU A 334 -1.10 -3.99 18.84
CA LEU A 334 0.13 -3.83 18.05
C LEU A 334 0.95 -2.65 18.54
N PHE A 335 0.34 -1.50 18.79
CA PHE A 335 1.03 -0.29 19.25
C PHE A 335 1.64 -0.51 20.62
N LYS A 336 0.93 -1.20 21.53
CA LYS A 336 1.49 -1.60 22.82
C LYS A 336 2.71 -2.49 22.67
N ALA A 337 2.65 -3.49 21.81
CA ALA A 337 3.79 -4.37 21.54
C ALA A 337 4.98 -3.61 20.91
N ALA A 338 4.70 -2.64 20.02
CA ALA A 338 5.73 -1.77 19.45
C ALA A 338 6.36 -0.83 20.49
N ASP A 339 5.58 -0.34 21.46
CA ASP A 339 6.08 0.43 22.59
C ASP A 339 7.06 -0.39 23.43
N GLU A 340 6.71 -1.63 23.73
CA GLU A 340 7.55 -2.58 24.47
C GLU A 340 8.82 -2.95 23.68
N ALA A 341 8.70 -3.25 22.38
CA ALA A 341 9.83 -3.65 21.53
C ALA A 341 10.84 -2.53 21.30
N ALA A 342 10.41 -1.26 21.32
CA ALA A 342 11.31 -0.12 21.21
C ALA A 342 12.24 0.05 22.43
N ALA A 343 11.98 -0.64 23.55
CA ALA A 343 12.82 -0.72 24.74
C ALA A 343 13.35 0.67 25.23
N GLY A 344 12.48 1.69 25.21
CA GLY A 344 12.82 3.08 25.55
C GLY A 344 13.55 3.85 24.43
N GLY A 345 13.79 3.25 23.28
CA GLY A 345 14.22 3.92 22.06
C GLY A 345 13.09 4.65 21.36
N SER A 346 13.44 5.58 20.48
CA SER A 346 12.47 6.26 19.61
C SER A 346 11.92 5.28 18.57
N LYS A 347 10.64 5.40 18.25
CA LYS A 347 9.97 4.64 17.18
C LYS A 347 9.13 5.54 16.30
N VAL A 348 8.88 5.06 15.10
CA VAL A 348 7.95 5.66 14.14
C VAL A 348 6.89 4.62 13.82
N ILE A 349 5.62 5.01 13.84
CA ILE A 349 4.50 4.20 13.39
C ILE A 349 3.80 4.98 12.28
N MET A 350 3.67 4.39 11.11
CA MET A 350 2.92 5.00 10.02
C MET A 350 1.81 4.06 9.55
N LEU A 351 0.68 4.66 9.14
CA LEU A 351 -0.47 3.96 8.60
C LEU A 351 -0.95 4.68 7.34
N SER A 352 -1.06 3.93 6.25
CA SER A 352 -1.51 4.43 4.95
C SER A 352 -2.68 3.60 4.43
N GLY A 353 -3.75 4.26 4.00
CA GLY A 353 -4.83 3.61 3.25
C GLY A 353 -4.43 3.39 1.79
N ILE A 354 -4.83 2.26 1.20
CA ILE A 354 -4.73 2.00 -0.24
C ILE A 354 -6.09 1.57 -0.82
N PRO A 355 -6.33 1.73 -2.13
CA PRO A 355 -7.56 1.28 -2.77
C PRO A 355 -7.85 -0.20 -2.51
N ALA A 356 -9.12 -0.57 -2.50
CA ALA A 356 -9.56 -1.95 -2.46
C ALA A 356 -9.86 -2.49 -3.85
N THR A 357 -9.56 -3.78 -4.07
CA THR A 357 -9.99 -4.51 -5.26
C THR A 357 -11.40 -5.08 -5.15
N THR A 358 -11.93 -5.13 -3.94
CA THR A 358 -13.18 -5.84 -3.68
C THR A 358 -14.37 -5.11 -4.29
N PRO A 359 -15.27 -5.84 -4.95
CA PRO A 359 -16.46 -5.26 -5.54
C PRO A 359 -17.36 -4.64 -4.46
N TYR A 360 -17.73 -3.40 -4.68
CA TYR A 360 -18.76 -2.74 -3.88
C TYR A 360 -20.11 -3.34 -4.24
N ARG A 361 -20.76 -4.03 -3.29
CA ARG A 361 -22.17 -4.43 -3.43
C ARG A 361 -23.06 -3.29 -2.95
N ARG A 362 -24.07 -2.99 -3.73
CA ARG A 362 -24.96 -1.86 -3.49
C ARG A 362 -26.37 -2.33 -3.23
N ASP A 363 -27.05 -1.75 -2.24
CA ASP A 363 -28.50 -1.89 -2.00
C ASP A 363 -29.22 -0.67 -2.57
N ASP A 364 -29.30 -0.60 -3.92
CA ASP A 364 -29.79 0.57 -4.63
C ASP A 364 -31.23 0.48 -5.12
N GLU A 365 -31.85 -0.69 -5.05
CA GLU A 365 -33.25 -0.84 -5.42
C GLU A 365 -34.14 0.16 -4.65
N GLN A 366 -33.75 0.45 -3.41
CA GLN A 366 -34.44 1.40 -2.53
C GLN A 366 -34.37 2.85 -3.06
N TRP A 367 -33.31 3.24 -3.75
CA TRP A 367 -33.07 4.64 -4.15
C TRP A 367 -33.38 4.93 -5.60
N ARG A 368 -33.84 3.94 -6.38
CA ARG A 368 -34.12 4.04 -7.83
C ARG A 368 -32.98 4.64 -8.65
N ILE A 369 -31.74 4.42 -8.22
CA ILE A 369 -30.58 4.87 -8.99
C ILE A 369 -30.45 3.95 -10.20
N PRO A 370 -30.30 4.49 -11.41
CA PRO A 370 -30.08 3.69 -12.60
C PRO A 370 -28.87 2.77 -12.41
N TRP A 371 -29.08 1.48 -12.57
CA TRP A 371 -28.04 0.48 -12.50
C TRP A 371 -28.09 -0.42 -13.73
N GLY A 372 -26.99 -1.08 -13.99
CA GLY A 372 -26.87 -2.01 -15.12
C GLY A 372 -25.67 -2.91 -14.94
N LYS A 373 -25.48 -3.78 -15.95
CA LYS A 373 -24.33 -4.66 -16.01
C LYS A 373 -23.55 -4.36 -17.27
N PHE A 374 -22.26 -4.11 -17.10
CA PHE A 374 -21.31 -4.04 -18.20
C PHE A 374 -20.61 -5.39 -18.34
N SER A 375 -20.75 -5.99 -19.53
CA SER A 375 -20.12 -7.28 -19.85
C SER A 375 -18.90 -7.06 -20.72
N PRO A 376 -17.67 -7.17 -20.16
CA PRO A 376 -16.45 -7.06 -20.95
C PRO A 376 -16.38 -8.08 -22.08
N GLN A 377 -16.90 -9.30 -21.85
CA GLN A 377 -16.91 -10.36 -22.85
C GLN A 377 -17.76 -9.99 -24.07
N LYS A 378 -18.95 -9.39 -23.84
CA LYS A 378 -19.80 -8.89 -24.94
C LYS A 378 -19.13 -7.72 -25.65
N ALA A 379 -18.53 -6.80 -24.89
CA ALA A 379 -17.83 -5.64 -25.43
C ALA A 379 -16.69 -6.05 -26.36
N MET A 380 -15.84 -6.99 -25.91
CA MET A 380 -14.77 -7.56 -26.76
C MET A 380 -15.32 -8.18 -28.04
N GLY A 381 -16.39 -9.00 -27.94
CA GLY A 381 -17.00 -9.65 -29.10
C GLY A 381 -17.57 -8.65 -30.11
N LEU A 382 -18.31 -7.65 -29.63
CA LEU A 382 -18.91 -6.62 -30.50
C LEU A 382 -17.85 -5.72 -31.15
N LEU A 383 -16.84 -5.28 -30.38
CA LEU A 383 -15.72 -4.51 -30.93
C LEU A 383 -14.96 -5.32 -31.98
N ASN A 384 -14.69 -6.59 -31.71
CA ASN A 384 -14.02 -7.45 -32.68
C ASN A 384 -14.85 -7.61 -34.00
N MET A 385 -16.16 -7.81 -33.88
CA MET A 385 -17.05 -7.89 -35.04
C MET A 385 -17.07 -6.58 -35.85
N TYR A 386 -17.11 -5.45 -35.16
CA TYR A 386 -17.07 -4.14 -35.81
C TYR A 386 -15.75 -3.95 -36.58
N LEU A 387 -14.60 -4.18 -35.92
CA LEU A 387 -13.29 -4.05 -36.57
C LEU A 387 -13.10 -5.05 -37.71
N MET A 388 -13.68 -6.26 -37.62
CA MET A 388 -13.70 -7.22 -38.74
C MET A 388 -14.52 -6.69 -39.95
N ALA A 389 -15.63 -6.02 -39.70
CA ALA A 389 -16.46 -5.46 -40.77
C ALA A 389 -15.73 -4.31 -41.48
N VAL A 390 -14.94 -3.51 -40.79
CA VAL A 390 -14.21 -2.37 -41.36
C VAL A 390 -12.89 -2.79 -42.00
N HIS A 391 -12.10 -3.62 -41.31
CA HIS A 391 -10.70 -3.92 -41.67
C HIS A 391 -10.48 -5.35 -42.16
N GLY A 392 -11.58 -6.13 -42.25
CA GLY A 392 -11.54 -7.53 -42.70
C GLY A 392 -11.26 -8.54 -41.61
N ASN A 393 -11.32 -9.82 -41.97
CA ASN A 393 -11.22 -10.94 -41.05
C ASN A 393 -9.93 -10.89 -40.18
N GLY A 394 -10.10 -11.14 -38.91
CA GLY A 394 -9.00 -11.22 -37.95
C GLY A 394 -9.50 -11.17 -36.51
N GLU A 395 -8.63 -11.55 -35.59
CA GLU A 395 -8.84 -11.37 -34.16
C GLU A 395 -8.24 -10.01 -33.76
N TRP A 396 -9.05 -8.96 -33.80
CA TRP A 396 -8.64 -7.58 -33.55
C TRP A 396 -8.51 -7.24 -32.08
N VAL A 397 -9.35 -7.86 -31.22
CA VAL A 397 -9.35 -7.66 -29.78
C VAL A 397 -8.77 -8.89 -29.11
N LYS A 398 -7.64 -8.72 -28.43
CA LYS A 398 -6.88 -9.80 -27.79
C LYS A 398 -7.33 -10.10 -26.37
N GLY A 399 -7.80 -9.11 -25.65
CA GLY A 399 -8.18 -9.31 -24.24
C GLY A 399 -8.73 -8.08 -23.59
N TYR A 400 -9.09 -8.30 -22.32
CA TYR A 400 -9.57 -7.27 -21.40
C TYR A 400 -8.98 -7.54 -20.00
N ASN A 401 -8.52 -6.50 -19.33
CA ASN A 401 -8.10 -6.56 -17.93
C ASN A 401 -8.29 -5.19 -17.27
N ASP A 402 -8.91 -5.15 -16.10
CA ASP A 402 -9.06 -3.96 -15.27
C ASP A 402 -9.49 -2.69 -16.07
N LYS A 403 -10.63 -2.76 -16.75
CA LYS A 403 -11.20 -1.69 -17.59
C LYS A 403 -10.34 -1.30 -18.80
N GLN A 404 -9.39 -2.11 -19.20
CA GLN A 404 -8.52 -1.90 -20.35
C GLN A 404 -8.76 -2.97 -21.42
N PHE A 405 -8.87 -2.54 -22.68
CA PHE A 405 -8.96 -3.41 -23.86
C PHE A 405 -7.61 -3.45 -24.56
N TYR A 406 -7.23 -4.64 -25.02
CA TYR A 406 -5.98 -4.90 -25.72
C TYR A 406 -6.25 -5.24 -27.18
N LEU A 407 -5.75 -4.42 -28.09
CA LEU A 407 -5.87 -4.65 -29.52
C LEU A 407 -4.74 -5.55 -30.04
N ASN A 408 -4.97 -6.16 -31.19
CA ASN A 408 -3.98 -6.95 -31.88
C ASN A 408 -3.03 -6.04 -32.69
N ARG A 409 -2.04 -5.46 -32.02
CA ARG A 409 -1.06 -4.55 -32.62
C ARG A 409 -0.28 -5.21 -33.77
N LYS A 410 -0.07 -6.54 -33.70
CA LYS A 410 0.57 -7.30 -34.79
C LYS A 410 -0.31 -7.34 -36.02
N LEU A 411 -1.59 -7.68 -35.88
CA LEU A 411 -2.55 -7.71 -36.99
C LEU A 411 -2.71 -6.32 -37.64
N ALA A 412 -2.77 -5.25 -36.84
CA ALA A 412 -2.79 -3.88 -37.33
C ALA A 412 -1.58 -3.59 -38.22
N LYS A 413 -0.38 -3.93 -37.74
CA LYS A 413 0.86 -3.79 -38.50
C LYS A 413 0.86 -4.63 -39.79
N ASP A 414 0.42 -5.88 -39.73
CA ASP A 414 0.36 -6.79 -40.89
C ASP A 414 -0.64 -6.30 -41.95
N LYS A 415 -1.64 -5.52 -41.54
CA LYS A 415 -2.64 -4.88 -42.42
C LYS A 415 -2.25 -3.45 -42.85
N ASN A 416 -1.05 -2.95 -42.44
CA ASN A 416 -0.59 -1.58 -42.67
C ASN A 416 -1.54 -0.50 -42.10
N LEU A 417 -2.21 -0.77 -40.98
CA LEU A 417 -3.04 0.19 -40.28
C LEU A 417 -2.21 0.92 -39.23
N ASP A 418 -2.47 2.21 -39.08
CA ASP A 418 -1.93 2.98 -37.94
C ASP A 418 -2.64 2.54 -36.67
N ILE A 419 -1.86 2.24 -35.63
CA ILE A 419 -2.40 1.81 -34.33
C ILE A 419 -3.13 2.94 -33.61
N ALA A 420 -2.74 4.21 -33.82
CA ALA A 420 -3.42 5.36 -33.24
C ALA A 420 -4.84 5.51 -33.84
N ASP A 421 -4.96 5.43 -35.17
CA ASP A 421 -6.26 5.47 -35.84
C ASP A 421 -7.16 4.32 -35.38
N LEU A 422 -6.58 3.12 -35.24
CA LEU A 422 -7.33 1.95 -34.76
C LEU A 422 -7.80 2.09 -33.30
N ARG A 423 -6.99 2.74 -32.44
CA ARG A 423 -7.38 3.07 -31.05
C ARG A 423 -8.52 4.06 -31.02
N ASP A 424 -8.45 5.13 -31.82
CA ASP A 424 -9.49 6.16 -31.90
C ASP A 424 -10.82 5.57 -32.36
N GLU A 425 -10.79 4.69 -33.37
CA GLU A 425 -11.95 4.00 -33.88
C GLU A 425 -12.56 3.04 -32.83
N ALA A 426 -11.72 2.26 -32.15
CA ALA A 426 -12.14 1.35 -31.09
C ALA A 426 -12.70 2.12 -29.88
N ALA A 427 -12.08 3.22 -29.47
CA ALA A 427 -12.56 4.07 -28.38
C ALA A 427 -13.92 4.71 -28.74
N SER A 428 -14.07 5.21 -29.97
CA SER A 428 -15.34 5.74 -30.48
C SER A 428 -16.46 4.71 -30.45
N PHE A 429 -16.17 3.46 -30.84
CA PHE A 429 -17.13 2.37 -30.77
C PHE A 429 -17.52 2.03 -29.33
N LEU A 430 -16.54 1.86 -28.45
CA LEU A 430 -16.77 1.51 -27.05
C LEU A 430 -17.55 2.60 -26.30
N SER A 431 -17.32 3.88 -26.63
CA SER A 431 -18.05 5.01 -26.01
C SER A 431 -19.56 4.99 -26.27
N GLN A 432 -20.01 4.28 -27.32
CA GLN A 432 -21.43 4.14 -27.67
C GLN A 432 -22.09 2.96 -26.94
N MET A 433 -21.33 2.15 -26.20
CA MET A 433 -21.87 1.00 -25.50
C MET A 433 -22.58 1.41 -24.21
N SER A 434 -23.69 0.73 -23.93
CA SER A 434 -24.41 0.92 -22.65
C SER A 434 -23.48 0.67 -21.47
N GLY A 435 -23.46 1.60 -20.52
CA GLY A 435 -22.64 1.50 -19.32
C GLY A 435 -21.27 2.12 -19.44
N VAL A 436 -20.81 2.50 -20.62
CA VAL A 436 -19.54 3.21 -20.81
C VAL A 436 -19.81 4.72 -20.78
N VAL A 437 -19.22 5.41 -19.83
CA VAL A 437 -19.25 6.89 -19.73
C VAL A 437 -18.23 7.49 -20.67
N LYS A 438 -17.07 6.85 -20.74
CA LYS A 438 -15.92 7.34 -21.50
C LYS A 438 -15.05 6.16 -21.93
N ALA A 439 -14.52 6.26 -23.13
CA ALA A 439 -13.44 5.42 -23.61
C ALA A 439 -12.29 6.33 -24.07
N GLU A 440 -11.10 6.07 -23.62
CA GLU A 440 -9.88 6.85 -23.87
C GLU A 440 -8.84 5.97 -24.52
N THR A 441 -8.14 6.51 -25.50
CA THR A 441 -6.97 5.85 -26.07
C THR A 441 -5.82 5.83 -25.07
N LEU A 442 -4.87 4.92 -25.26
CA LEU A 442 -3.65 4.87 -24.43
C LEU A 442 -2.92 6.21 -24.42
N ASP A 443 -2.84 6.89 -25.58
CA ASP A 443 -2.11 8.15 -25.70
C ASP A 443 -2.80 9.28 -24.92
N GLU A 444 -4.15 9.33 -24.96
CA GLU A 444 -4.92 10.27 -24.13
C GLU A 444 -4.76 9.98 -22.64
N ALA A 445 -4.78 8.70 -22.24
CA ALA A 445 -4.62 8.30 -20.84
C ALA A 445 -3.21 8.63 -20.32
N LEU A 446 -2.17 8.36 -21.11
CA LEU A 446 -0.78 8.73 -20.77
C LEU A 446 -0.60 10.24 -20.60
N SER A 447 -1.29 11.05 -21.41
CA SER A 447 -1.24 12.52 -21.28
C SER A 447 -1.79 13.04 -19.95
N LYS A 448 -2.65 12.27 -19.27
CA LYS A 448 -3.28 12.59 -17.98
C LYS A 448 -2.56 11.96 -16.79
N ASP A 449 -1.70 10.98 -17.04
CA ASP A 449 -1.00 10.23 -16.00
C ASP A 449 0.24 10.95 -15.48
N ALA A 450 0.01 12.08 -14.80
CA ALA A 450 1.09 12.86 -14.18
C ALA A 450 1.88 12.09 -13.11
N ALA A 451 1.27 11.06 -12.52
CA ALA A 451 1.90 10.21 -11.51
C ALA A 451 2.80 9.12 -12.12
N GLY A 452 2.67 8.85 -13.42
CA GLY A 452 3.40 7.78 -14.11
C GLY A 452 2.95 6.38 -13.65
N ASN A 453 1.64 6.20 -13.41
CA ASN A 453 1.09 4.91 -12.97
C ASN A 453 0.88 3.92 -14.11
N MET A 454 0.87 4.40 -15.34
CA MET A 454 0.71 3.56 -16.51
C MET A 454 2.07 3.04 -16.99
N ASN A 455 2.25 1.74 -16.93
CA ASN A 455 3.39 1.08 -17.55
C ASN A 455 3.04 0.65 -18.97
N THR A 456 3.64 1.27 -19.98
CA THR A 456 3.31 1.04 -21.40
C THR A 456 3.52 -0.39 -21.88
N THR A 457 4.33 -1.19 -21.17
CA THR A 457 4.52 -2.62 -21.45
C THR A 457 3.25 -3.42 -21.21
N TYR A 458 2.47 -3.05 -20.20
CA TYR A 458 1.29 -3.78 -19.74
C TYR A 458 -0.02 -3.01 -19.97
N ALA A 459 0.06 -1.74 -20.34
CA ALA A 459 -1.12 -0.92 -20.58
C ALA A 459 -1.92 -1.38 -21.80
N GLY A 460 -3.24 -1.39 -21.66
CA GLY A 460 -4.18 -1.62 -22.76
C GLY A 460 -4.18 -0.48 -23.76
N ASP A 461 -4.77 -0.74 -24.92
CA ASP A 461 -4.88 0.24 -26.02
C ASP A 461 -6.02 1.23 -25.79
N ILE A 462 -7.09 0.80 -25.11
CA ILE A 462 -8.24 1.63 -24.75
C ILE A 462 -8.58 1.41 -23.28
N LEU A 463 -8.78 2.50 -22.55
CA LEU A 463 -9.27 2.52 -21.17
C LEU A 463 -10.73 2.96 -21.17
N ILE A 464 -11.59 2.28 -20.41
CA ILE A 464 -12.99 2.69 -20.25
C ILE A 464 -13.27 3.11 -18.81
N THR A 465 -14.18 4.08 -18.69
CA THR A 465 -14.86 4.41 -17.44
C THR A 465 -16.29 3.90 -17.54
N VAL A 466 -16.69 3.09 -16.59
CA VAL A 466 -18.05 2.53 -16.52
C VAL A 466 -18.91 3.46 -15.67
N ASN A 467 -20.21 3.51 -15.96
CA ASN A 467 -21.17 4.32 -15.18
C ASN A 467 -21.09 3.96 -13.68
N PRO A 468 -21.03 4.97 -12.80
CA PRO A 468 -21.13 4.74 -11.37
C PRO A 468 -22.40 3.95 -11.02
N GLY A 469 -22.26 2.94 -10.15
CA GLY A 469 -23.37 2.05 -9.77
C GLY A 469 -23.59 0.86 -10.72
N TRP A 470 -22.88 0.79 -11.85
CA TRP A 470 -22.96 -0.37 -12.73
C TRP A 470 -22.03 -1.50 -12.27
N GLU A 471 -22.52 -2.72 -12.37
CA GLU A 471 -21.76 -3.93 -12.11
C GLU A 471 -20.91 -4.28 -13.34
N ILE A 472 -19.60 -4.45 -13.15
CA ILE A 472 -18.72 -5.00 -14.19
C ILE A 472 -18.69 -6.51 -13.99
N GLU A 473 -19.14 -7.27 -14.99
CA GLU A 473 -19.10 -8.73 -14.95
C GLU A 473 -17.64 -9.22 -15.04
N SER A 474 -17.35 -10.34 -14.37
CA SER A 474 -16.04 -10.98 -14.50
C SER A 474 -15.83 -11.44 -15.95
N ALA A 475 -14.70 -11.07 -16.53
CA ALA A 475 -14.28 -11.60 -17.83
C ALA A 475 -13.37 -12.82 -17.60
N THR A 476 -13.46 -13.80 -18.49
CA THR A 476 -12.53 -14.92 -18.55
C THR A 476 -11.58 -14.71 -19.71
N ASN A 477 -10.29 -14.52 -19.38
CA ASN A 477 -9.22 -14.60 -20.37
C ASN A 477 -8.56 -15.98 -20.22
N GLY A 478 -8.93 -16.92 -21.11
CA GLY A 478 -8.49 -18.31 -20.97
C GLY A 478 -9.08 -18.99 -19.73
N SER A 479 -8.21 -19.59 -18.89
CA SER A 479 -8.61 -20.27 -17.65
C SER A 479 -8.62 -19.36 -16.41
N ILE A 480 -8.20 -18.09 -16.54
CA ILE A 480 -8.11 -17.16 -15.40
C ILE A 480 -9.34 -16.25 -15.42
N ARG A 481 -10.15 -16.35 -14.38
CA ARG A 481 -11.16 -15.33 -14.10
C ARG A 481 -10.45 -14.06 -13.70
N THR A 482 -10.73 -12.95 -14.39
CA THR A 482 -10.39 -11.64 -13.84
C THR A 482 -11.22 -11.45 -12.59
N ALA A 483 -10.56 -11.22 -11.47
CA ALA A 483 -11.20 -11.13 -10.15
C ALA A 483 -12.17 -9.94 -10.00
N ASN A 484 -12.35 -9.14 -11.04
CA ASN A 484 -12.99 -7.84 -10.97
C ASN A 484 -14.42 -7.85 -11.55
N SER A 485 -15.28 -8.68 -10.97
CA SER A 485 -16.71 -8.35 -10.97
C SER A 485 -16.96 -7.38 -9.82
N GLY A 486 -17.32 -6.15 -10.11
CA GLY A 486 -17.54 -5.16 -9.07
C GLY A 486 -18.43 -4.05 -9.56
N VAL A 487 -18.98 -3.30 -8.62
CA VAL A 487 -19.77 -2.12 -8.91
C VAL A 487 -18.83 -0.91 -8.94
N GLU A 488 -18.88 -0.15 -10.03
CA GLU A 488 -18.12 1.10 -10.11
C GLU A 488 -18.59 2.08 -9.03
N ARG A 489 -17.67 2.68 -8.29
CA ARG A 489 -17.99 3.58 -7.17
C ARG A 489 -18.55 4.91 -7.66
N ILE A 490 -19.47 5.47 -6.88
CA ILE A 490 -20.07 6.78 -7.14
C ILE A 490 -19.20 7.92 -6.63
N ALA A 491 -18.45 7.69 -5.56
CA ALA A 491 -17.62 8.70 -4.92
C ALA A 491 -16.18 8.21 -4.75
N ASN A 492 -15.25 9.15 -4.79
CA ASN A 492 -13.88 8.89 -4.40
C ASN A 492 -13.83 8.54 -2.91
N VAL A 493 -13.09 7.49 -2.57
CA VAL A 493 -12.79 7.12 -1.19
C VAL A 493 -11.56 7.89 -0.77
N GLN A 494 -11.67 8.61 0.36
CA GLN A 494 -10.52 9.25 0.97
C GLN A 494 -9.68 8.20 1.70
N MET A 495 -8.42 8.09 1.32
CA MET A 495 -7.47 7.15 1.89
C MET A 495 -6.50 7.91 2.81
N PRO A 496 -6.74 7.91 4.11
CA PRO A 496 -5.96 8.74 5.03
C PRO A 496 -4.53 8.22 5.23
N PHE A 497 -3.66 9.15 5.60
CA PHE A 497 -2.30 8.91 6.04
C PHE A 497 -2.11 9.40 7.48
N TYR A 498 -1.48 8.58 8.32
CA TYR A 498 -1.09 8.92 9.69
C TYR A 498 0.36 8.55 9.94
N ILE A 499 1.10 9.39 10.67
CA ILE A 499 2.45 9.09 11.11
C ILE A 499 2.68 9.59 12.54
N LEU A 500 2.94 8.64 13.46
CA LEU A 500 3.36 8.90 14.83
C LEU A 500 4.89 8.94 14.87
N ALA A 501 5.45 10.12 15.03
CA ALA A 501 6.88 10.32 15.17
C ALA A 501 7.14 11.40 16.23
N PRO A 502 8.12 11.22 17.11
CA PRO A 502 8.38 12.18 18.20
C PRO A 502 8.63 13.61 17.73
N GLU A 503 9.15 13.76 16.51
CA GLU A 503 9.51 15.05 15.91
C GLU A 503 8.34 15.81 15.32
N LEU A 504 7.26 15.14 14.95
CA LEU A 504 6.16 15.73 14.17
C LEU A 504 5.00 16.23 15.06
N GLY A 505 4.63 15.48 16.09
CA GLY A 505 3.44 15.77 16.91
C GLY A 505 2.13 15.60 16.13
N ASN A 506 1.02 16.13 16.66
CA ASN A 506 -0.28 16.16 16.00
C ASN A 506 -0.37 17.40 15.11
N VAL A 507 -0.11 17.21 13.82
CA VAL A 507 -0.17 18.29 12.82
C VAL A 507 -0.78 17.78 11.53
N LYS A 508 -1.63 18.59 10.93
CA LYS A 508 -2.15 18.30 9.59
C LYS A 508 -1.08 18.63 8.55
N ILE A 509 -0.59 17.61 7.83
CA ILE A 509 0.42 17.73 6.77
C ILE A 509 -0.22 18.37 5.52
N GLY A 510 -1.43 17.93 5.18
CA GLY A 510 -2.19 18.43 4.05
C GLY A 510 -3.60 17.83 3.99
N ASN A 511 -4.46 18.37 3.15
CA ASN A 511 -5.73 17.70 2.85
C ASN A 511 -5.46 16.46 1.99
N THR A 512 -4.69 16.63 0.94
CA THR A 512 -4.25 15.54 0.06
C THR A 512 -2.73 15.60 -0.09
N ILE A 513 -2.07 14.46 -0.06
CA ILE A 513 -0.63 14.33 -0.30
C ILE A 513 -0.38 13.34 -1.43
N ASP A 514 0.60 13.64 -2.27
CA ASP A 514 1.03 12.72 -3.33
C ASP A 514 1.70 11.48 -2.71
N ALA A 515 1.23 10.30 -3.08
CA ALA A 515 1.75 9.03 -2.57
C ALA A 515 3.26 8.89 -2.78
N ARG A 516 3.80 9.45 -3.88
CA ARG A 516 5.23 9.42 -4.23
C ARG A 516 6.09 10.23 -3.26
N ALA A 517 5.51 11.20 -2.53
CA ALA A 517 6.24 12.01 -1.55
C ALA A 517 6.39 11.31 -0.19
N ILE A 518 5.64 10.21 0.07
CA ILE A 518 5.62 9.55 1.38
C ILE A 518 6.97 8.86 1.67
N ALA A 519 7.47 8.00 0.77
CA ALA A 519 8.76 7.33 0.99
C ALA A 519 9.92 8.32 1.20
N PRO A 520 10.11 9.37 0.36
CA PRO A 520 11.11 10.41 0.61
C PRO A 520 10.95 11.11 1.96
N SER A 521 9.71 11.41 2.39
CA SER A 521 9.44 12.06 3.67
C SER A 521 9.82 11.18 4.86
N VAL A 522 9.45 9.90 4.80
CA VAL A 522 9.85 8.91 5.83
C VAL A 522 11.37 8.75 5.84
N CYS A 523 12.05 8.67 4.70
CA CYS A 523 13.50 8.59 4.62
C CYS A 523 14.17 9.82 5.24
N ARG A 524 13.65 11.03 5.00
CA ARG A 524 14.12 12.26 5.65
C ARG A 524 13.98 12.18 7.16
N LEU A 525 12.82 11.74 7.66
CA LEU A 525 12.56 11.55 9.09
C LEU A 525 13.54 10.53 9.71
N LEU A 526 13.80 9.44 9.00
CA LEU A 526 14.73 8.39 9.42
C LEU A 526 16.21 8.75 9.19
N ARG A 527 16.49 9.87 8.49
CA ARG A 527 17.85 10.33 8.11
C ARG A 527 18.61 9.30 7.28
N ILE A 528 17.92 8.75 6.31
CA ILE A 528 18.49 7.82 5.32
C ILE A 528 18.27 8.36 3.90
N ARG A 529 18.91 7.73 2.94
CA ARG A 529 18.72 8.04 1.52
C ARG A 529 17.30 7.65 1.08
N SER A 530 16.67 8.47 0.24
CA SER A 530 15.41 8.12 -0.44
C SER A 530 15.63 6.98 -1.44
N PRO A 531 14.58 6.19 -1.76
CA PRO A 531 14.61 5.20 -2.82
C PRO A 531 15.15 5.81 -4.13
N GLY A 532 15.93 5.01 -4.88
CA GLY A 532 16.71 5.51 -6.02
C GLY A 532 15.87 6.12 -7.17
N GLY A 533 14.61 5.75 -7.28
CA GLY A 533 13.68 6.30 -8.28
C GLY A 533 12.89 7.52 -7.81
N ALA A 534 12.87 7.82 -6.51
CA ALA A 534 12.06 8.90 -5.95
C ALA A 534 12.57 10.29 -6.36
N SER A 535 11.68 11.11 -6.89
CA SER A 535 12.01 12.45 -7.41
C SER A 535 11.30 13.58 -6.67
N LEU A 536 10.23 13.30 -5.92
CA LEU A 536 9.50 14.33 -5.19
C LEU A 536 10.20 14.72 -3.89
N SER A 537 10.06 16.00 -3.55
CA SER A 537 10.55 16.52 -2.27
C SER A 537 9.74 15.98 -1.09
N PRO A 538 10.37 15.74 0.07
CA PRO A 538 9.67 15.40 1.29
C PRO A 538 8.64 16.46 1.68
N VAL A 539 7.46 16.03 2.19
CA VAL A 539 6.36 16.91 2.63
C VAL A 539 6.30 17.10 4.16
N PHE A 540 7.05 16.29 4.94
CA PHE A 540 7.23 16.43 6.39
C PHE A 540 8.63 16.07 6.86
#